data_eb3e8d5f47aa88bf532e99b1819f4856
#
_entry.id   eb3e8d5f47aa88bf532e99b1819f4856
#
_cell.length_a   1.000
_cell.length_b   1.000
_cell.length_c   1.000
_cell.angle_alpha   90.00
_cell.angle_beta   90.00
_cell.angle_gamma   90.00
#
_symmetry.space_group_name_H-M   'P 1'
#
loop_
_entity.id
_entity.type
_entity.pdbx_description
1 polymer ?
#
loop_
_entity_poly.entity_id
_entity_poly.type
_entity_poly.pdbx_seq_one_letter_code
_entity_poly.pdbx_strand_id
1 'polypeptide(L)'
;MVNSKGAAKGTTKGYNGYKNYAQWNQSLWISNDEGLYRKACHLVRVFNREDAASAMLEWLECAGISHTPDGVKWSKTGIRAAMVGL
;
A
#
# COMPACT_ATOMS: atom_id res chain seq x y z
N MET A 1 2.68 12.86 13.88
CA MET A 1 2.71 12.86 13.16
C MET A 1 2.94 13.09 12.58
N VAL A 2 3.14 12.89 13.18
CA VAL A 2 3.45 12.92 12.45
C VAL A 2 3.95 13.15 12.05
N ASN A 3 4.24 13.07 12.53
CA ASN A 3 4.78 13.19 12.01
C ASN A 3 5.23 13.52 11.66
N SER A 4 5.39 13.57 12.24
CA SER A 4 5.84 13.71 11.75
C SER A 4 6.50 13.89 11.47
N LYS A 5 6.85 14.01 11.96
CA LYS A 5 7.40 14.03 11.52
C LYS A 5 7.90 14.02 10.87
N GLY A 6 8.17 13.94 11.27
CA GLY A 6 8.61 13.71 10.51
C GLY A 6 9.18 13.64 10.01
N ALA A 7 9.23 13.58 10.28
CA ALA A 7 9.72 13.43 9.57
C ALA A 7 10.31 13.46 9.10
N ALA A 8 10.43 13.45 9.48
CA ALA A 8 10.91 13.37 8.91
C ALA A 8 11.65 13.46 8.48
N LYS A 9 12.10 13.46 8.75
CA LYS A 9 12.62 13.49 8.33
C LYS A 9 13.37 13.37 7.69
N GLY A 10 13.88 13.19 7.54
CA GLY A 10 14.38 12.92 6.90
C GLY A 10 15.21 12.65 6.29
N THR A 11 15.29 12.40 6.57
CA THR A 11 15.90 12.03 5.98
C THR A 11 16.21 11.52 5.26
N THR A 12 16.49 11.43 5.57
CA THR A 12 16.66 10.62 4.73
C THR A 12 15.90 10.31 3.76
N LYS A 13 15.83 9.70 3.19
CA LYS A 13 14.94 9.27 2.25
C LYS A 13 13.60 9.10 2.80
N GLY A 14 12.90 9.87 3.21
CA GLY A 14 11.73 9.99 3.99
C GLY A 14 10.48 9.18 3.65
N TYR A 15 10.61 7.92 3.28
CA TYR A 15 9.42 7.11 2.96
C TYR A 15 9.12 6.06 4.02
N ASN A 16 9.46 6.35 5.26
CA ASN A 16 9.09 5.53 6.42
C ASN A 16 9.43 4.06 6.27
N GLY A 17 10.61 3.77 5.71
CA GLY A 17 11.08 2.41 5.53
C GLY A 17 10.70 1.77 4.20
N TYR A 18 9.91 2.44 3.39
CA TYR A 18 9.59 1.95 2.06
C TYR A 18 10.70 2.34 1.08
N LYS A 19 10.90 1.53 0.05
CA LYS A 19 11.99 1.75 -0.88
C LYS A 19 11.87 3.02 -1.69
N ASN A 20 10.64 3.43 -2.02
CA ASN A 20 10.45 4.59 -2.88
C ASN A 20 9.07 5.17 -2.64
N TYR A 21 8.82 6.29 -3.32
CA TYR A 21 7.57 7.01 -3.21
C TYR A 21 6.36 6.13 -3.60
N ALA A 22 6.50 5.36 -4.66
CA ALA A 22 5.39 4.55 -5.14
C ALA A 22 4.95 3.53 -4.10
N GLN A 23 5.88 2.85 -3.45
CA GLN A 23 5.54 1.91 -2.39
C GLN A 23 4.90 2.61 -1.20
N TRP A 24 5.49 3.73 -0.80
CA TRP A 24 4.96 4.50 0.32
C TRP A 24 3.53 4.99 0.03
N ASN A 25 3.30 5.50 -1.18
CA ASN A 25 1.99 6.05 -1.53
C ASN A 25 0.91 4.97 -1.56
N GLN A 26 1.22 3.81 -2.11
CA GLN A 26 0.27 2.70 -2.14
C GLN A 26 -0.06 2.24 -0.72
N SER A 27 0.96 2.16 0.14
CA SER A 27 0.78 1.81 1.54
C SER A 27 -0.09 2.84 2.26
N LEU A 28 0.14 4.12 1.97
CA LEU A 28 -0.63 5.20 2.56
C LEU A 28 -2.12 5.04 2.25
N TRP A 29 -2.45 4.80 1.00
CA TRP A 29 -3.85 4.70 0.59
C TRP A 29 -4.51 3.41 1.07
N ILE A 30 -3.79 2.29 1.11
CA ILE A 30 -4.33 1.05 1.68
C ILE A 30 -4.64 1.26 3.17
N SER A 31 -3.80 1.98 3.88
CA SER A 31 -4.01 2.23 5.30
C SER A 31 -5.13 3.24 5.58
N ASN A 32 -5.27 4.24 4.71
CA ASN A 32 -6.19 5.34 4.97
C ASN A 32 -7.57 5.15 4.38
N ASP A 33 -7.71 4.30 3.37
CA ASP A 33 -9.02 4.03 2.77
C ASP A 33 -9.60 2.79 3.43
N GLU A 34 -10.74 2.96 4.09
CA GLU A 34 -11.34 1.86 4.85
C GLU A 34 -11.64 0.64 3.98
N GLY A 35 -12.16 0.85 2.78
CA GLY A 35 -12.47 -0.26 1.88
C GLY A 35 -11.23 -1.02 1.45
N LEU A 36 -10.17 -0.29 1.10
CA LEU A 36 -8.91 -0.91 0.72
C LEU A 36 -8.28 -1.64 1.91
N TYR A 37 -8.31 -1.02 3.08
CA TYR A 37 -7.73 -1.62 4.28
C TYR A 37 -8.43 -2.94 4.63
N ARG A 38 -9.76 -2.93 4.62
CA ARG A 38 -10.52 -4.14 4.93
C ARG A 38 -10.25 -5.24 3.92
N LYS A 39 -10.17 -4.89 2.64
CA LYS A 39 -9.87 -5.88 1.60
C LYS A 39 -8.49 -6.47 1.80
N ALA A 40 -7.49 -5.64 2.09
CA ALA A 40 -6.13 -6.11 2.31
C ALA A 40 -6.07 -7.04 3.52
N CYS A 41 -6.70 -6.66 4.62
CA CYS A 41 -6.72 -7.50 5.82
C CYS A 41 -7.40 -8.84 5.57
N HIS A 42 -8.50 -8.84 4.83
CA HIS A 42 -9.19 -10.07 4.48
C HIS A 42 -8.29 -10.99 3.65
N LEU A 43 -7.62 -10.44 2.64
CA LEU A 43 -6.81 -11.24 1.74
C LEU A 43 -5.60 -11.84 2.44
N VAL A 44 -4.96 -11.11 3.37
CA VAL A 44 -3.80 -11.69 4.09
C VAL A 44 -4.20 -12.75 5.10
N ARG A 45 -5.48 -12.85 5.45
CA ARG A 45 -5.97 -13.96 6.28
C ARG A 45 -6.19 -15.22 5.47
N VAL A 46 -6.57 -15.06 4.20
CA VAL A 46 -6.96 -16.18 3.35
C VAL A 46 -5.77 -16.70 2.56
N PHE A 47 -4.88 -15.81 2.16
CA PHE A 47 -3.73 -16.14 1.31
C PHE A 47 -2.44 -15.75 2.02
N ASN A 48 -1.32 -16.31 1.54
CA ASN A 48 -0.03 -15.77 1.95
C ASN A 48 0.12 -14.36 1.36
N ARG A 49 1.13 -13.62 1.83
CA ARG A 49 1.28 -12.23 1.42
C ARG A 49 1.46 -12.05 -0.09
N GLU A 50 2.20 -12.95 -0.69
CA GLU A 50 2.46 -12.90 -2.13
C GLU A 50 1.17 -13.05 -2.93
N ASP A 51 0.37 -14.06 -2.58
CA ASP A 51 -0.88 -14.33 -3.27
C ASP A 51 -1.92 -13.27 -2.95
N ALA A 52 -1.91 -12.77 -1.72
CA ALA A 52 -2.83 -11.71 -1.33
C ALA A 52 -2.58 -10.44 -2.14
N ALA A 53 -1.31 -10.09 -2.36
CA ALA A 53 -0.99 -8.91 -3.16
C ALA A 53 -1.45 -9.08 -4.61
N SER A 54 -1.24 -10.27 -5.18
CA SER A 54 -1.72 -10.55 -6.54
C SER A 54 -3.23 -10.46 -6.64
N ALA A 55 -3.94 -11.02 -5.66
CA ALA A 55 -5.40 -11.01 -5.65
C ALA A 55 -5.92 -9.58 -5.51
N MET A 56 -5.27 -8.77 -4.68
CA MET A 56 -5.72 -7.39 -4.51
C MET A 56 -5.48 -6.56 -5.76
N LEU A 57 -4.34 -6.76 -6.43
CA LEU A 57 -4.08 -6.05 -7.68
C LEU A 57 -5.13 -6.41 -8.73
N GLU A 58 -5.46 -7.68 -8.84
CA GLU A 58 -6.47 -8.13 -9.77
C GLU A 58 -7.83 -7.53 -9.44
N TRP A 59 -8.18 -7.50 -8.17
CA TRP A 59 -9.43 -6.89 -7.72
C TRP A 59 -9.51 -5.41 -8.08
N LEU A 60 -8.40 -4.68 -7.88
CA LEU A 60 -8.34 -3.27 -8.24
C LEU A 60 -8.49 -3.07 -9.74
N GLU A 61 -7.81 -3.90 -10.53
CA GLU A 61 -7.91 -3.81 -11.99
C GLU A 61 -9.32 -4.09 -12.48
N CYS A 62 -9.97 -5.09 -11.91
CA CYS A 62 -11.35 -5.42 -12.26
C CYS A 62 -12.33 -4.31 -11.90
N ALA A 63 -12.01 -3.56 -10.86
CA ALA A 63 -12.83 -2.42 -10.44
C ALA A 63 -12.53 -1.15 -11.23
N GLY A 64 -11.56 -1.20 -12.13
CA GLY A 64 -11.18 -0.03 -12.91
C GLY A 64 -10.30 0.96 -12.15
N ILE A 65 -9.72 0.54 -11.04
CA ILE A 65 -8.88 1.40 -10.20
C ILE A 65 -7.43 1.11 -10.53
N SER A 66 -6.87 1.84 -11.46
CA SER A 66 -5.51 1.58 -11.92
C SER A 66 -4.44 2.37 -11.14
N HIS A 67 -4.83 3.46 -10.49
CA HIS A 67 -3.90 4.35 -9.81
C HIS A 67 -4.47 4.79 -8.47
N THR A 68 -3.56 5.19 -7.55
CA THR A 68 -3.99 5.82 -6.31
C THR A 68 -4.55 7.20 -6.63
N PRO A 69 -5.27 7.85 -5.69
CA PRO A 69 -5.72 9.24 -5.90
C PRO A 69 -4.58 10.21 -6.18
N ASP A 70 -3.35 9.89 -5.77
CA ASP A 70 -2.18 10.71 -6.05
C ASP A 70 -1.52 10.38 -7.39
N GLY A 71 -2.11 9.46 -8.17
CA GLY A 71 -1.63 9.16 -9.50
C GLY A 71 -0.57 8.06 -9.59
N VAL A 72 -0.34 7.34 -8.51
CA VAL A 72 0.64 6.23 -8.51
C VAL A 72 -0.05 4.96 -8.99
N LYS A 73 0.54 4.31 -9.99
CA LYS A 73 -0.01 3.07 -10.49
C LYS A 73 0.11 1.96 -9.46
N TRP A 74 -0.99 1.25 -9.23
CA TRP A 74 -0.99 0.10 -8.33
C TRP A 74 -0.10 -1.00 -8.90
N SER A 75 0.71 -1.61 -8.03
CA SER A 75 1.61 -2.69 -8.41
C SER A 75 1.61 -3.76 -7.34
N LYS A 76 1.92 -4.98 -7.75
CA LYS A 76 2.02 -6.09 -6.79
C LYS A 76 3.07 -5.80 -5.72
N THR A 77 4.22 -5.27 -6.13
CA THR A 77 5.31 -4.96 -5.21
C THR A 77 4.88 -3.95 -4.15
N GLY A 78 4.20 -2.87 -4.58
CA GLY A 78 3.74 -1.84 -3.65
C GLY A 78 2.66 -2.36 -2.72
N ILE A 79 1.72 -3.14 -3.25
CA ILE A 79 0.65 -3.71 -2.44
C ILE A 79 1.22 -4.70 -1.42
N ARG A 80 2.16 -5.55 -1.86
CA ARG A 80 2.79 -6.52 -0.96
C ARG A 80 3.53 -5.82 0.17
N ALA A 81 4.24 -4.73 -0.15
CA ALA A 81 4.93 -3.95 0.88
C ALA A 81 3.94 -3.37 1.90
N ALA A 82 2.78 -2.93 1.42
CA ALA A 82 1.74 -2.39 2.30
C ALA A 82 1.14 -3.45 3.21
N MET A 83 1.19 -4.71 2.80
CA MET A 83 0.60 -5.80 3.57
C MET A 83 1.51 -6.31 4.69
N VAL A 84 2.76 -5.85 4.74
CA VAL A 84 3.66 -6.21 5.83
C VAL A 84 3.08 -5.67 7.13
N GLY A 85 2.86 -6.54 8.10
CA GLY A 85 2.31 -6.15 9.38
C GLY A 85 0.80 -6.20 9.50
N LEU A 86 0.11 -6.55 8.44
CA LEU A 86 -1.36 -6.66 8.51
C LEU A 86 -1.84 -8.00 9.08
#